data_1d6a7109ac9ce4125576511140462e30
#
_entry.id   1d6a7109ac9ce4125576511140462e30
#
_cell.length_a   1.000
_cell.length_b   1.000
_cell.length_c   1.000
_cell.angle_alpha   90.00
_cell.angle_beta   90.00
_cell.angle_gamma   90.00
#
_symmetry.space_group_name_H-M   'P 1'
#
loop_
_entity.id
_entity.type
_entity.pdbx_description
1 polymer ?
#
loop_
_entity_poly.entity_id
_entity_poly.type
_entity_poly.pdbx_seq_one_letter_code
_entity_poly.pdbx_strand_id
1 'polypeptide(L)'
;RDSVPMAVQAITSEELEAKNISDFNDIANLVPSITVDDSGSGNSYFYIRGVSDGGFGNRAGAQASTALYIDEQPLSTIGGNPDLHVYDIERVEILTGPQGTLYGSSSQAGTVKIITKKPNPEEIDLGFDLEYGDVHDGSPDRSLETFVNIPLGFIDDAMDSAALRVSFYDLHTGGYLDNVATTQTFQYLGTHSNSDYIELRDDYNFSDKKGHRVRFSNEFDNGLNLDISFLRQEYLSNGSWESDVAEGARKVSRYTPETFEDNFDQVSFTLSGPLTESIDFTLTSSMFERDIAYTYDYTQYVAYTGYDLYAAYYYDYDYYASTDPRVFYTQFDKYDRTSNEFRIQSVTDSGYQWILGMFRETNEQGYQTFYDFTGDLTNSSWVSVDDRWWGQDNIRDDEQRAIFGEVTVPVNEKTDLTVGFRKYETENDFFAQDGYFGNYETTDTGYFEWIGRTNLYQLGDDGVAPKFNIAHRPNDNLLVYGTYSEGFRPSGINRTTGRTAELVPDTYNSDLLKNFEFGWKSTLADGKVTFNGLIYHMNWEDYQSTRYVYNLLTVAYVDNVGMSTVSGGE
;
A
#
# COMPACT_ATOMS: atom_id res chain seq x y z
N ARG A 1 -18.81 18.03 7.67
CA ARG A 1 -19.21 16.61 7.76
C ARG A 1 -20.71 16.43 7.47
N ASP A 2 -21.57 17.17 8.14
CA ASP A 2 -23.04 16.97 8.05
C ASP A 2 -23.67 17.60 6.78
N SER A 3 -22.95 18.45 6.08
CA SER A 3 -23.44 19.11 4.85
C SER A 3 -23.04 18.39 3.55
N VAL A 4 -22.11 17.45 3.60
CA VAL A 4 -21.57 16.75 2.42
C VAL A 4 -22.45 15.55 2.08
N PRO A 5 -22.98 15.47 0.83
CA PRO A 5 -23.89 14.40 0.42
C PRO A 5 -23.13 13.14 -0.03
N MET A 6 -22.29 12.60 0.83
CA MET A 6 -21.54 11.37 0.60
C MET A 6 -21.12 10.72 1.91
N ALA A 7 -20.74 9.45 1.85
CA ALA A 7 -20.18 8.71 2.96
C ALA A 7 -18.72 9.16 3.20
N VAL A 8 -18.49 9.92 4.26
CA VAL A 8 -17.17 10.34 4.69
C VAL A 8 -17.05 10.27 6.19
N GLN A 9 -16.00 9.65 6.68
CA GLN A 9 -15.61 9.68 8.08
C GLN A 9 -14.30 10.47 8.20
N ALA A 10 -14.19 11.25 9.25
CA ALA A 10 -12.95 11.97 9.57
C ALA A 10 -12.63 11.72 11.03
N ILE A 11 -11.43 11.28 11.31
CA ILE A 11 -10.86 11.09 12.64
C ILE A 11 -9.93 12.27 12.86
N THR A 12 -10.22 13.11 13.86
CA THR A 12 -9.44 14.33 14.12
C THR A 12 -8.18 14.01 14.92
N SER A 13 -7.22 14.96 14.98
CA SER A 13 -6.01 14.81 15.80
C SER A 13 -6.34 14.53 17.26
N GLU A 14 -7.36 15.18 17.83
CA GLU A 14 -7.77 14.96 19.21
C GLU A 14 -8.33 13.55 19.43
N GLU A 15 -9.03 12.98 18.44
CA GLU A 15 -9.52 11.59 18.51
C GLU A 15 -8.37 10.60 18.36
N LEU A 16 -7.39 10.87 17.49
CA LEU A 16 -6.20 10.05 17.31
C LEU A 16 -5.38 10.01 18.62
N GLU A 17 -5.08 11.16 19.20
CA GLU A 17 -4.33 11.30 20.46
C GLU A 17 -5.09 10.67 21.64
N ALA A 18 -6.40 10.96 21.80
CA ALA A 18 -7.20 10.45 22.92
C ALA A 18 -7.34 8.92 22.95
N LYS A 19 -7.17 8.27 21.79
CA LYS A 19 -7.29 6.81 21.63
C LYS A 19 -5.94 6.12 21.39
N ASN A 20 -4.86 6.87 21.43
CA ASN A 20 -3.49 6.40 21.16
C ASN A 20 -3.40 5.62 19.83
N ILE A 21 -3.89 6.24 18.76
CA ILE A 21 -3.88 5.67 17.41
C ILE A 21 -2.51 5.93 16.78
N SER A 22 -1.76 4.88 16.51
CA SER A 22 -0.40 4.95 16.00
C SER A 22 -0.19 4.32 14.62
N ASP A 23 -1.11 3.44 14.21
CA ASP A 23 -1.02 2.69 12.96
C ASP A 23 -2.37 2.50 12.27
N PHE A 24 -2.35 1.79 11.16
CA PHE A 24 -3.55 1.54 10.36
C PHE A 24 -4.51 0.52 10.97
N ASN A 25 -4.03 -0.43 11.77
CA ASN A 25 -4.89 -1.38 12.48
C ASN A 25 -5.74 -0.67 13.51
N ASP A 26 -5.15 0.32 14.20
CA ASP A 26 -5.87 1.15 15.15
C ASP A 26 -6.98 1.97 14.46
N ILE A 27 -6.69 2.52 13.27
CA ILE A 27 -7.70 3.23 12.46
C ILE A 27 -8.86 2.30 12.09
N ALA A 28 -8.57 1.06 11.66
CA ALA A 28 -9.60 0.09 11.30
C ALA A 28 -10.49 -0.28 12.49
N ASN A 29 -9.95 -0.33 13.70
CA ASN A 29 -10.72 -0.57 14.92
C ASN A 29 -11.74 0.54 15.21
N LEU A 30 -11.56 1.75 14.68
CA LEU A 30 -12.48 2.87 14.83
C LEU A 30 -13.54 2.94 13.74
N VAL A 31 -13.33 2.31 12.60
CA VAL A 31 -14.13 2.48 11.40
C VAL A 31 -14.67 1.14 10.92
N PRO A 32 -15.92 0.79 11.26
CA PRO A 32 -16.49 -0.53 10.96
C PRO A 32 -16.54 -0.91 9.48
N SER A 33 -16.45 0.06 8.57
CA SER A 33 -16.44 -0.18 7.13
C SER A 33 -15.06 -0.54 6.58
N ILE A 34 -14.00 -0.41 7.38
CA ILE A 34 -12.63 -0.77 7.00
C ILE A 34 -12.23 -2.09 7.67
N THR A 35 -11.55 -2.91 6.91
CA THR A 35 -10.78 -4.05 7.40
C THR A 35 -9.34 -3.87 6.95
N VAL A 36 -8.40 -4.06 7.84
CA VAL A 36 -6.98 -4.14 7.52
C VAL A 36 -6.59 -5.61 7.53
N ASP A 37 -5.97 -6.07 6.48
CA ASP A 37 -5.27 -7.34 6.45
C ASP A 37 -3.79 -7.04 6.64
N ASP A 38 -3.29 -7.39 7.81
CA ASP A 38 -1.91 -7.23 8.20
C ASP A 38 -1.33 -8.63 8.40
N SER A 39 -0.70 -9.14 7.37
CA SER A 39 -0.06 -10.46 7.37
C SER A 39 1.35 -10.44 7.92
N GLY A 40 1.70 -9.40 8.59
CA GLY A 40 3.02 -9.14 9.16
C GLY A 40 3.52 -7.76 8.76
N SER A 41 4.60 -7.36 9.39
CA SER A 41 5.20 -6.05 9.24
C SER A 41 5.33 -5.60 7.79
N GLY A 42 4.80 -4.42 7.48
CA GLY A 42 5.01 -3.74 6.20
C GLY A 42 4.11 -4.20 5.05
N ASN A 43 3.19 -5.13 5.26
CA ASN A 43 2.22 -5.58 4.26
C ASN A 43 0.79 -5.26 4.68
N SER A 44 0.43 -3.99 4.69
CA SER A 44 -0.93 -3.57 5.05
C SER A 44 -1.81 -3.41 3.83
N TYR A 45 -2.97 -4.08 3.84
CA TYR A 45 -4.01 -3.94 2.83
C TYR A 45 -5.28 -3.39 3.45
N PHE A 46 -5.82 -2.37 2.82
CA PHE A 46 -7.10 -1.79 3.23
C PHE A 46 -8.22 -2.35 2.37
N TYR A 47 -9.25 -2.83 3.03
CA TYR A 47 -10.49 -3.25 2.37
C TYR A 47 -11.66 -2.44 2.91
N ILE A 48 -12.39 -1.78 2.02
CA ILE A 48 -13.57 -1.00 2.37
C ILE A 48 -14.82 -1.78 1.96
N ARG A 49 -15.79 -1.92 2.89
CA ARG A 49 -17.06 -2.64 2.66
C ARG A 49 -16.89 -4.08 2.19
N GLY A 50 -15.78 -4.74 2.57
CA GLY A 50 -15.48 -6.11 2.17
C GLY A 50 -15.05 -6.28 0.71
N VAL A 51 -14.75 -5.19 -0.01
CA VAL A 51 -14.19 -5.23 -1.35
C VAL A 51 -12.69 -5.50 -1.24
N SER A 52 -12.33 -6.80 -1.32
CA SER A 52 -10.95 -7.27 -1.25
C SER A 52 -10.39 -7.53 -2.63
N ASP A 53 -9.20 -7.03 -2.92
CA ASP A 53 -8.51 -7.26 -4.20
C ASP A 53 -7.94 -8.68 -4.34
N GLY A 54 -7.89 -9.45 -3.25
CA GLY A 54 -7.33 -10.81 -3.26
C GLY A 54 -5.83 -10.85 -3.56
N GLY A 55 -5.17 -9.69 -3.49
CA GLY A 55 -3.81 -9.48 -3.99
C GLY A 55 -2.68 -9.89 -3.05
N PHE A 56 -2.99 -10.53 -1.93
CA PHE A 56 -2.02 -10.93 -0.93
C PHE A 56 -0.75 -11.55 -1.54
N GLY A 57 0.39 -10.88 -1.34
CA GLY A 57 1.71 -11.37 -1.76
C GLY A 57 1.94 -11.46 -3.28
N ASN A 58 1.01 -11.08 -4.13
CA ASN A 58 1.20 -11.10 -5.58
C ASN A 58 1.74 -9.75 -6.09
N ARG A 59 3.06 -9.62 -6.16
CA ARG A 59 3.74 -8.40 -6.63
C ARG A 59 3.54 -8.11 -8.12
N ALA A 60 3.17 -9.10 -8.93
CA ALA A 60 2.74 -8.94 -10.32
C ALA A 60 1.21 -8.84 -10.44
N GLY A 61 0.53 -8.58 -9.33
CA GLY A 61 -0.93 -8.63 -9.23
C GLY A 61 -1.64 -7.39 -9.72
N ALA A 62 -2.93 -7.34 -9.38
CA ALA A 62 -3.78 -6.18 -9.64
C ALA A 62 -3.40 -4.99 -8.75
N GLN A 63 -3.77 -3.80 -9.17
CA GLN A 63 -3.68 -2.60 -8.34
C GLN A 63 -4.59 -2.73 -7.11
N ALA A 64 -4.28 -1.98 -6.05
CA ALA A 64 -5.10 -1.94 -4.84
C ALA A 64 -6.54 -1.50 -5.13
N SER A 65 -7.50 -2.09 -4.43
CA SER A 65 -8.92 -1.69 -4.51
C SER A 65 -9.25 -0.44 -3.69
N THR A 66 -8.42 -0.13 -2.70
CA THR A 66 -8.56 1.04 -1.82
C THR A 66 -7.32 1.92 -1.95
N ALA A 67 -7.53 3.19 -2.28
CA ALA A 67 -6.43 4.16 -2.37
C ALA A 67 -5.99 4.65 -1.01
N LEU A 68 -4.68 4.78 -0.83
CA LEU A 68 -4.04 5.46 0.29
C LEU A 68 -3.39 6.75 -0.22
N TYR A 69 -3.67 7.86 0.46
CA TYR A 69 -3.10 9.17 0.16
C TYR A 69 -2.47 9.78 1.41
N ILE A 70 -1.39 10.52 1.22
CA ILE A 70 -0.88 11.47 2.21
C ILE A 70 -0.97 12.89 1.61
N ASP A 71 -1.71 13.77 2.28
CA ASP A 71 -2.10 15.08 1.75
C ASP A 71 -2.75 14.93 0.34
N GLU A 72 -2.14 15.46 -0.71
CA GLU A 72 -2.63 15.36 -2.09
C GLU A 72 -1.92 14.26 -2.91
N GLN A 73 -1.12 13.39 -2.27
CA GLN A 73 -0.22 12.48 -2.98
C GLN A 73 -0.62 11.01 -2.79
N PRO A 74 -0.69 10.21 -3.88
CA PRO A 74 -0.96 8.78 -3.79
C PRO A 74 0.22 8.04 -3.13
N LEU A 75 -0.11 7.06 -2.26
CA LEU A 75 0.85 6.24 -1.54
C LEU A 75 0.67 4.74 -1.79
N SER A 76 -0.46 4.33 -2.40
CA SER A 76 -0.78 2.92 -2.66
C SER A 76 0.24 2.27 -3.59
N THR A 77 0.64 1.04 -3.29
CA THR A 77 1.51 0.22 -4.14
C THR A 77 0.90 -1.17 -4.38
N ILE A 78 1.27 -1.79 -5.49
CA ILE A 78 0.91 -3.19 -5.77
C ILE A 78 1.65 -4.07 -4.76
N GLY A 79 0.96 -5.05 -4.20
CA GLY A 79 1.56 -5.98 -3.25
C GLY A 79 1.65 -5.48 -1.81
N GLY A 80 0.95 -4.41 -1.45
CA GLY A 80 0.82 -3.88 -0.09
C GLY A 80 1.24 -2.42 0.04
N ASN A 81 0.53 -1.67 0.86
CA ASN A 81 0.84 -0.28 1.15
C ASN A 81 1.95 -0.17 2.20
N PRO A 82 2.77 0.91 2.19
CA PRO A 82 3.67 1.17 3.30
C PRO A 82 2.86 1.40 4.59
N ASP A 83 3.32 0.83 5.69
CA ASP A 83 2.73 1.00 7.01
C ASP A 83 3.21 2.32 7.63
N LEU A 84 2.53 3.42 7.25
CA LEU A 84 2.88 4.77 7.70
C LEU A 84 2.53 4.96 9.18
N HIS A 85 3.49 5.49 9.96
CA HIS A 85 3.25 5.89 11.34
C HIS A 85 2.39 7.17 11.43
N VAL A 86 1.38 7.13 12.30
CA VAL A 86 0.38 8.19 12.47
C VAL A 86 0.84 9.16 13.56
N TYR A 87 1.77 10.06 13.25
CA TYR A 87 2.23 11.10 14.16
C TYR A 87 2.20 12.49 13.52
N ASP A 88 1.84 13.51 14.30
CA ASP A 88 1.73 14.91 13.87
C ASP A 88 0.78 15.06 12.67
N ILE A 89 -0.36 14.39 12.75
CA ILE A 89 -1.43 14.35 11.75
C ILE A 89 -2.55 15.31 12.15
N GLU A 90 -3.13 16.03 11.19
CA GLU A 90 -4.30 16.86 11.42
C GLU A 90 -5.58 16.03 11.52
N ARG A 91 -5.74 15.07 10.58
CA ARG A 91 -6.87 14.14 10.54
C ARG A 91 -6.66 13.01 9.54
N VAL A 92 -7.43 11.96 9.70
CA VAL A 92 -7.58 10.90 8.69
C VAL A 92 -8.98 10.97 8.12
N GLU A 93 -9.09 11.03 6.80
CA GLU A 93 -10.36 11.03 6.06
C GLU A 93 -10.54 9.69 5.36
N ILE A 94 -11.73 9.11 5.52
CA ILE A 94 -12.10 7.84 4.91
C ILE A 94 -13.34 8.07 4.07
N LEU A 95 -13.16 7.93 2.75
CA LEU A 95 -14.22 8.07 1.77
C LEU A 95 -14.64 6.65 1.37
N THR A 96 -15.80 6.20 1.83
CA THR A 96 -16.30 4.87 1.53
C THR A 96 -17.11 4.84 0.23
N GLY A 97 -17.00 3.75 -0.53
CA GLY A 97 -17.57 3.61 -1.87
C GLY A 97 -16.67 4.18 -2.97
N PRO A 98 -16.93 3.85 -4.24
CA PRO A 98 -16.08 4.20 -5.37
C PRO A 98 -15.83 5.70 -5.52
N GLN A 99 -14.55 6.06 -5.60
CA GLN A 99 -14.06 7.43 -5.78
C GLN A 99 -13.28 7.59 -7.10
N GLY A 100 -13.48 6.68 -8.06
CA GLY A 100 -12.73 6.64 -9.32
C GLY A 100 -12.77 7.93 -10.13
N THR A 101 -13.81 8.75 -10.00
CA THR A 101 -13.95 10.03 -10.70
C THR A 101 -12.86 11.03 -10.33
N LEU A 102 -12.56 11.22 -9.05
CA LEU A 102 -11.57 12.20 -8.60
C LEU A 102 -10.21 11.57 -8.29
N TYR A 103 -10.18 10.37 -7.70
CA TYR A 103 -8.96 9.74 -7.19
C TYR A 103 -8.36 8.65 -8.11
N GLY A 104 -9.10 8.21 -9.14
CA GLY A 104 -8.56 7.30 -10.16
C GLY A 104 -8.65 5.81 -9.81
N SER A 105 -7.75 5.01 -10.40
CA SER A 105 -7.84 3.55 -10.46
C SER A 105 -7.79 2.84 -9.11
N SER A 106 -6.91 3.24 -8.22
CA SER A 106 -6.78 2.59 -6.91
C SER A 106 -7.89 2.94 -5.92
N SER A 107 -8.87 3.80 -6.31
CA SER A 107 -10.00 4.21 -5.47
C SER A 107 -11.29 3.47 -5.82
N GLN A 108 -11.19 2.21 -6.19
CA GLN A 108 -12.33 1.39 -6.62
C GLN A 108 -13.33 1.19 -5.47
N ALA A 109 -12.87 0.83 -4.27
CA ALA A 109 -13.71 0.61 -3.09
C ALA A 109 -13.83 1.85 -2.21
N GLY A 110 -12.89 2.77 -2.32
CA GLY A 110 -12.81 3.99 -1.53
C GLY A 110 -11.39 4.52 -1.39
N THR A 111 -11.23 5.52 -0.52
CA THR A 111 -9.96 6.22 -0.32
C THR A 111 -9.74 6.47 1.16
N VAL A 112 -8.54 6.18 1.65
CA VAL A 112 -8.02 6.61 2.96
C VAL A 112 -7.04 7.74 2.71
N LYS A 113 -7.30 8.91 3.29
CA LYS A 113 -6.47 10.10 3.13
C LYS A 113 -5.96 10.58 4.48
N ILE A 114 -4.65 10.62 4.63
CA ILE A 114 -3.97 11.15 5.81
C ILE A 114 -3.62 12.60 5.51
N ILE A 115 -4.09 13.51 6.35
CA ILE A 115 -3.80 14.94 6.25
C ILE A 115 -2.83 15.31 7.35
N THR A 116 -1.63 15.78 6.98
CA THR A 116 -0.60 16.15 7.94
C THR A 116 -0.79 17.58 8.45
N LYS A 117 -0.35 17.86 9.68
CA LYS A 117 -0.42 19.23 10.23
C LYS A 117 0.43 20.19 9.38
N LYS A 118 -0.18 21.31 9.01
CA LYS A 118 0.51 22.36 8.26
C LYS A 118 1.42 23.18 9.17
N PRO A 119 2.54 23.72 8.64
CA PRO A 119 3.31 24.74 9.32
C PRO A 119 2.45 25.97 9.68
N ASN A 120 2.60 26.49 10.90
CA ASN A 120 1.89 27.66 11.38
C ASN A 120 2.87 28.87 11.42
N PRO A 121 2.61 29.97 10.66
CA PRO A 121 3.48 31.14 10.64
C PRO A 121 3.33 32.05 11.86
N GLU A 122 2.33 31.81 12.74
CA GLU A 122 2.01 32.74 13.84
C GLU A 122 2.79 32.42 15.11
N GLU A 123 3.19 31.16 15.35
CA GLU A 123 3.80 30.77 16.62
C GLU A 123 4.85 29.68 16.50
N ILE A 124 5.82 29.72 17.40
CA ILE A 124 6.72 28.59 17.65
C ILE A 124 5.95 27.58 18.49
N ASP A 125 5.86 26.36 17.99
CA ASP A 125 5.23 25.23 18.69
C ASP A 125 6.18 24.04 18.71
N LEU A 126 6.16 23.29 19.80
CA LEU A 126 7.03 22.15 19.98
C LEU A 126 6.31 21.12 20.86
N GLY A 127 6.38 19.86 20.48
CA GLY A 127 5.88 18.75 21.26
C GLY A 127 6.84 17.59 21.26
N PHE A 128 6.73 16.76 22.29
CA PHE A 128 7.39 15.47 22.35
C PHE A 128 6.55 14.49 23.14
N ASP A 129 6.57 13.25 22.71
CA ASP A 129 5.91 12.12 23.34
C ASP A 129 6.94 11.02 23.61
N LEU A 130 6.87 10.44 24.79
CA LEU A 130 7.71 9.33 25.22
C LEU A 130 6.81 8.22 25.74
N GLU A 131 6.91 7.06 25.16
CA GLU A 131 6.16 5.89 25.59
C GLU A 131 7.10 4.75 25.98
N TYR A 132 6.71 4.02 27.01
CA TYR A 132 7.32 2.77 27.42
C TYR A 132 6.21 1.78 27.76
N GLY A 133 6.15 0.69 27.01
CA GLY A 133 5.20 -0.40 27.16
C GLY A 133 5.87 -1.66 27.70
N ASP A 134 5.15 -2.44 28.50
CA ASP A 134 5.57 -3.77 28.95
C ASP A 134 4.76 -4.83 28.22
N VAL A 135 5.45 -5.64 27.43
CA VAL A 135 4.84 -6.73 26.67
C VAL A 135 4.83 -8.00 27.53
N HIS A 136 3.64 -8.59 27.73
CA HIS A 136 3.52 -9.79 28.54
C HIS A 136 4.28 -10.97 27.94
N ASP A 137 5.25 -11.49 28.68
CA ASP A 137 6.23 -12.50 28.23
C ASP A 137 6.92 -12.10 26.91
N GLY A 138 7.40 -10.87 26.83
CA GLY A 138 8.12 -10.30 25.71
C GLY A 138 9.06 -9.19 26.14
N SER A 139 9.77 -8.60 25.19
CA SER A 139 10.62 -7.44 25.42
C SER A 139 9.79 -6.13 25.35
N PRO A 140 10.22 -5.06 26.05
CA PRO A 140 9.42 -3.85 26.18
C PRO A 140 9.38 -3.03 24.88
N ASP A 141 8.23 -2.36 24.65
CA ASP A 141 8.06 -1.32 23.66
C ASP A 141 8.62 0.02 24.15
N ARG A 142 9.07 0.84 23.23
CA ARG A 142 9.48 2.22 23.50
C ARG A 142 9.30 3.10 22.27
N SER A 143 8.87 4.33 22.48
CA SER A 143 8.81 5.33 21.43
C SER A 143 9.33 6.69 21.89
N LEU A 144 9.86 7.42 20.92
CA LEU A 144 10.17 8.83 21.01
C LEU A 144 9.57 9.50 19.77
N GLU A 145 8.68 10.44 19.99
CA GLU A 145 8.07 11.24 18.95
C GLU A 145 8.23 12.72 19.28
N THR A 146 8.51 13.56 18.29
CA THR A 146 8.69 14.98 18.50
C THR A 146 8.38 15.77 17.25
N PHE A 147 7.91 17.01 17.46
CA PHE A 147 7.79 17.98 16.36
C PHE A 147 8.24 19.38 16.83
N VAL A 148 8.62 20.19 15.85
CA VAL A 148 8.87 21.62 16.03
C VAL A 148 8.26 22.37 14.87
N ASN A 149 7.58 23.48 15.17
CA ASN A 149 7.05 24.45 14.23
C ASN A 149 7.78 25.79 14.40
N ILE A 150 8.30 26.33 13.31
CA ILE A 150 9.13 27.52 13.31
C ILE A 150 8.57 28.53 12.29
N PRO A 151 7.94 29.64 12.73
CA PRO A 151 7.65 30.76 11.85
C PRO A 151 8.95 31.34 11.26
N LEU A 152 8.92 31.79 10.02
CA LEU A 152 10.11 32.28 9.32
C LEU A 152 10.13 33.79 9.11
N GLY A 153 9.07 34.51 9.49
CA GLY A 153 8.96 35.97 9.38
C GLY A 153 10.09 36.73 10.09
N PHE A 154 10.73 36.15 11.09
CA PHE A 154 11.89 36.78 11.74
C PHE A 154 13.16 36.82 10.86
N ILE A 155 13.19 36.09 9.75
CA ILE A 155 14.32 36.05 8.81
C ILE A 155 14.19 37.17 7.81
N ASP A 156 12.99 37.40 7.25
CA ASP A 156 12.69 38.38 6.23
C ASP A 156 11.20 38.71 6.26
N ASP A 157 10.82 39.99 6.18
CA ASP A 157 9.42 40.44 6.13
C ASP A 157 8.63 39.78 4.97
N ALA A 158 9.30 39.44 3.87
CA ALA A 158 8.69 38.70 2.77
C ALA A 158 8.32 37.24 3.11
N MET A 159 8.73 36.74 4.28
CA MET A 159 8.45 35.43 4.84
C MET A 159 7.50 35.46 6.05
N ASP A 160 6.80 36.57 6.28
CA ASP A 160 5.90 36.73 7.44
C ASP A 160 4.82 35.65 7.49
N SER A 161 4.39 35.14 6.35
CA SER A 161 3.42 34.04 6.22
C SER A 161 4.07 32.66 5.97
N ALA A 162 5.39 32.57 6.10
CA ALA A 162 6.10 31.30 5.92
C ALA A 162 6.39 30.64 7.25
N ALA A 163 6.31 29.31 7.24
CA ALA A 163 6.73 28.48 8.37
C ALA A 163 7.33 27.15 7.93
N LEU A 164 8.13 26.59 8.82
CA LEU A 164 8.72 25.26 8.70
C LEU A 164 8.21 24.38 9.86
N ARG A 165 7.72 23.19 9.54
CA ARG A 165 7.38 22.16 10.52
C ARG A 165 8.22 20.92 10.29
N VAL A 166 8.84 20.43 11.35
CA VAL A 166 9.66 19.21 11.32
C VAL A 166 9.11 18.26 12.37
N SER A 167 8.82 17.04 11.98
CA SER A 167 8.47 15.96 12.90
C SER A 167 9.43 14.79 12.74
N PHE A 168 9.66 14.07 13.82
CA PHE A 168 10.54 12.91 13.93
C PHE A 168 9.93 11.87 14.85
N TYR A 169 10.14 10.60 14.54
CA TYR A 169 9.79 9.48 15.42
C TYR A 169 10.83 8.36 15.36
N ASP A 170 10.99 7.65 16.48
CA ASP A 170 11.83 6.46 16.65
C ASP A 170 11.08 5.49 17.58
N LEU A 171 10.55 4.40 17.00
CA LEU A 171 9.74 3.41 17.68
C LEU A 171 10.47 2.08 17.69
N HIS A 172 10.40 1.38 18.81
CA HIS A 172 10.83 0.01 18.96
C HIS A 172 9.67 -0.80 19.54
N THR A 173 9.19 -1.78 18.79
CA THR A 173 8.17 -2.74 19.24
C THR A 173 8.88 -4.02 19.68
N GLY A 174 8.67 -4.40 20.93
CA GLY A 174 9.30 -5.57 21.52
C GLY A 174 8.80 -6.88 20.91
N GLY A 175 9.71 -7.84 20.78
CA GLY A 175 9.35 -9.19 20.37
C GLY A 175 8.61 -9.95 21.48
N TYR A 176 7.89 -11.00 21.08
CA TYR A 176 7.14 -11.89 21.98
C TYR A 176 7.13 -13.35 21.51
N LEU A 177 7.81 -13.65 20.39
CA LEU A 177 8.00 -15.01 19.88
C LEU A 177 9.42 -15.49 20.17
N ASP A 178 9.54 -16.70 20.69
CA ASP A 178 10.83 -17.32 20.96
C ASP A 178 11.23 -18.24 19.80
N ASN A 179 12.44 -18.08 19.28
CA ASN A 179 13.02 -19.06 18.37
C ASN A 179 13.63 -20.19 19.19
N VAL A 180 12.91 -21.35 19.21
CA VAL A 180 13.26 -22.48 20.09
C VAL A 180 14.00 -23.57 19.33
N ALA A 181 14.75 -24.40 20.09
CA ALA A 181 15.42 -25.56 19.54
C ALA A 181 14.40 -26.58 19.01
N THR A 182 14.56 -26.99 17.77
CA THR A 182 13.81 -28.07 17.15
C THR A 182 14.75 -28.98 16.36
N THR A 183 14.23 -30.17 16.02
CA THR A 183 14.97 -31.15 15.23
C THR A 183 14.07 -31.61 14.08
N GLN A 184 14.53 -31.40 12.86
CA GLN A 184 13.84 -31.79 11.63
C GLN A 184 14.59 -32.93 10.94
N THR A 185 13.85 -33.92 10.46
CA THR A 185 14.41 -34.98 9.62
C THR A 185 14.11 -34.70 8.15
N PHE A 186 15.16 -34.51 7.39
CA PHE A 186 15.13 -34.36 5.94
C PHE A 186 15.33 -35.72 5.30
N GLN A 187 14.57 -36.00 4.24
CA GLN A 187 14.54 -37.35 3.65
C GLN A 187 15.93 -37.80 3.13
N TYR A 188 16.73 -36.87 2.63
CA TYR A 188 18.02 -37.15 2.01
C TYR A 188 19.22 -36.58 2.79
N LEU A 189 19.03 -35.55 3.59
CA LEU A 189 20.08 -34.88 4.33
C LEU A 189 20.24 -35.37 5.78
N GLY A 190 19.29 -36.19 6.27
CA GLY A 190 19.33 -36.67 7.64
C GLY A 190 18.61 -35.78 8.65
N THR A 191 18.98 -35.89 9.92
CA THR A 191 18.34 -35.17 11.01
C THR A 191 19.22 -34.03 11.50
N HIS A 192 18.67 -32.82 11.52
CA HIS A 192 19.37 -31.60 11.91
C HIS A 192 18.61 -30.83 12.98
N SER A 193 19.34 -30.18 13.89
CA SER A 193 18.79 -29.21 14.84
C SER A 193 19.04 -27.80 14.31
N ASN A 194 18.04 -26.91 14.42
CA ASN A 194 18.23 -25.49 14.07
C ASN A 194 19.30 -24.82 14.94
N SER A 195 19.49 -25.26 16.20
CA SER A 195 20.53 -24.76 17.09
C SER A 195 21.97 -24.98 16.60
N ASP A 196 22.15 -25.84 15.59
CA ASP A 196 23.46 -26.05 14.95
C ASP A 196 23.82 -24.93 13.96
N TYR A 197 22.84 -24.12 13.55
CA TYR A 197 22.95 -23.15 12.46
C TYR A 197 22.63 -21.72 12.85
N ILE A 198 21.79 -21.49 13.87
CA ILE A 198 21.36 -20.16 14.30
C ILE A 198 21.44 -20.05 15.82
N GLU A 199 21.78 -18.87 16.32
CA GLU A 199 21.63 -18.57 17.74
C GLU A 199 20.15 -18.48 18.08
N LEU A 200 19.72 -19.32 19.03
CA LEU A 200 18.35 -19.29 19.53
C LEU A 200 18.15 -18.03 20.37
N ARG A 201 17.02 -17.37 20.18
CA ARG A 201 16.74 -16.10 20.81
C ARG A 201 15.30 -16.04 21.30
N ASP A 202 15.14 -15.58 22.54
CA ASP A 202 13.85 -15.15 23.05
C ASP A 202 13.46 -13.82 22.40
N ASP A 203 12.17 -13.53 22.34
CA ASP A 203 11.62 -12.30 21.80
C ASP A 203 12.11 -12.00 20.36
N TYR A 204 12.10 -13.03 19.53
CA TYR A 204 12.73 -13.02 18.21
C TYR A 204 12.14 -11.99 17.24
N ASN A 205 10.84 -11.67 17.33
CA ASN A 205 10.08 -10.88 16.37
C ASN A 205 9.92 -9.40 16.75
N PHE A 206 11.00 -8.71 17.08
CA PHE A 206 10.96 -7.26 17.32
C PHE A 206 10.92 -6.45 16.02
N SER A 207 10.51 -5.18 16.11
CA SER A 207 10.61 -4.24 15.00
C SER A 207 11.06 -2.85 15.42
N ASP A 208 11.72 -2.15 14.50
CA ASP A 208 12.15 -0.77 14.62
C ASP A 208 11.55 0.06 13.48
N LYS A 209 10.92 1.20 13.79
CA LYS A 209 10.37 2.14 12.83
C LYS A 209 10.87 3.55 13.12
N LYS A 210 11.50 4.20 12.14
CA LYS A 210 12.03 5.56 12.25
C LYS A 210 11.56 6.40 11.08
N GLY A 211 11.26 7.66 11.34
CA GLY A 211 10.92 8.55 10.25
C GLY A 211 11.02 10.02 10.63
N HIS A 212 11.00 10.83 9.60
CA HIS A 212 10.94 12.26 9.75
C HIS A 212 10.19 12.90 8.59
N ARG A 213 9.50 13.99 8.89
CA ARG A 213 8.83 14.82 7.91
C ARG A 213 9.29 16.27 8.06
N VAL A 214 9.62 16.91 6.94
CA VAL A 214 9.93 18.33 6.85
C VAL A 214 8.92 18.95 5.92
N ARG A 215 8.15 19.92 6.40
CA ARG A 215 7.15 20.63 5.61
C ARG A 215 7.39 22.14 5.70
N PHE A 216 7.46 22.77 4.55
CA PHE A 216 7.52 24.21 4.39
C PHE A 216 6.23 24.71 3.75
N SER A 217 5.65 25.77 4.28
CA SER A 217 4.53 26.46 3.64
C SER A 217 4.73 27.97 3.67
N ASN A 218 4.23 28.63 2.63
CA ASN A 218 4.18 30.09 2.55
C ASN A 218 2.92 30.52 1.81
N GLU A 219 2.24 31.54 2.36
CA GLU A 219 1.15 32.25 1.70
C GLU A 219 1.67 33.63 1.26
N PHE A 220 1.68 33.88 -0.04
CA PHE A 220 2.14 35.13 -0.61
C PHE A 220 1.03 36.17 -0.61
N ASP A 221 1.38 37.48 -0.58
CA ASP A 221 0.45 38.61 -0.59
C ASP A 221 -0.58 38.60 -1.73
N ASN A 222 -0.26 37.95 -2.83
CA ASN A 222 -1.16 37.78 -3.98
C ASN A 222 -2.11 36.59 -3.86
N GLY A 223 -2.16 35.91 -2.70
CA GLY A 223 -3.00 34.76 -2.40
C GLY A 223 -2.47 33.42 -2.94
N LEU A 224 -1.26 33.39 -3.48
CA LEU A 224 -0.62 32.10 -3.83
C LEU A 224 -0.15 31.37 -2.57
N ASN A 225 -0.38 30.08 -2.51
CA ASN A 225 0.07 29.21 -1.44
C ASN A 225 1.07 28.20 -2.00
N LEU A 226 2.25 28.15 -1.42
CA LEU A 226 3.30 27.19 -1.71
C LEU A 226 3.42 26.23 -0.53
N ASP A 227 3.40 24.94 -0.81
CA ASP A 227 3.62 23.85 0.15
C ASP A 227 4.62 22.86 -0.41
N ILE A 228 5.68 22.57 0.34
CA ILE A 228 6.72 21.61 -0.02
C ILE A 228 6.89 20.66 1.15
N SER A 229 6.82 19.36 0.92
CA SER A 229 6.99 18.35 1.95
C SER A 229 7.99 17.29 1.52
N PHE A 230 8.80 16.87 2.47
CA PHE A 230 9.66 15.69 2.40
C PHE A 230 9.30 14.76 3.55
N LEU A 231 9.07 13.50 3.26
CA LEU A 231 8.80 12.43 4.22
C LEU A 231 9.74 11.28 3.93
N ARG A 232 10.38 10.74 4.98
CA ARG A 232 11.14 9.49 4.96
C ARG A 232 10.72 8.61 6.10
N GLN A 233 10.55 7.32 5.84
CA GLN A 233 10.37 6.28 6.85
C GLN A 233 11.26 5.09 6.54
N GLU A 234 11.88 4.56 7.58
CA GLU A 234 12.65 3.32 7.58
C GLU A 234 11.98 2.36 8.57
N TYR A 235 11.77 1.13 8.13
CA TYR A 235 11.19 0.08 8.92
C TYR A 235 12.02 -1.19 8.82
N LEU A 236 12.34 -1.78 9.96
CA LEU A 236 13.00 -3.06 10.08
C LEU A 236 12.18 -3.95 11.01
N SER A 237 11.83 -5.15 10.56
CA SER A 237 11.30 -6.20 11.41
C SER A 237 12.18 -7.42 11.36
N ASN A 238 12.30 -8.08 12.49
CA ASN A 238 13.05 -9.32 12.63
C ASN A 238 12.07 -10.46 12.93
N GLY A 239 12.23 -11.56 12.23
CA GLY A 239 11.39 -12.73 12.42
C GLY A 239 9.97 -12.62 11.86
N SER A 240 9.27 -13.73 11.87
CA SER A 240 7.85 -13.83 11.53
C SER A 240 7.00 -13.42 12.73
N TRP A 241 5.80 -12.90 12.46
CA TRP A 241 4.79 -12.56 13.48
C TRP A 241 3.86 -13.74 13.78
N GLU A 242 4.08 -14.87 13.13
CA GLU A 242 3.27 -16.07 13.26
C GLU A 242 4.02 -17.13 14.06
N SER A 243 3.35 -17.78 15.01
CA SER A 243 3.91 -18.89 15.77
C SER A 243 3.73 -20.22 15.02
N ASP A 244 4.73 -21.11 15.16
CA ASP A 244 4.66 -22.45 14.63
C ASP A 244 3.76 -23.31 15.53
N VAL A 245 2.61 -23.71 15.03
CA VAL A 245 1.61 -24.47 15.81
C VAL A 245 2.22 -25.76 16.43
N ALA A 246 3.18 -26.38 15.76
CA ALA A 246 3.84 -27.59 16.24
C ALA A 246 4.76 -27.33 17.45
N GLU A 247 5.34 -26.13 17.55
CA GLU A 247 6.26 -25.75 18.64
C GLU A 247 5.49 -25.18 19.85
N GLY A 248 4.24 -24.79 19.66
CA GLY A 248 3.36 -24.26 20.69
C GLY A 248 3.16 -22.75 20.59
N ALA A 249 2.37 -22.22 21.50
CA ALA A 249 2.04 -20.80 21.51
C ALA A 249 3.28 -19.91 21.67
N ARG A 250 3.39 -18.87 20.85
CA ARG A 250 4.48 -17.89 20.86
C ARG A 250 5.88 -18.48 20.63
N LYS A 251 5.95 -19.52 19.81
CA LYS A 251 7.22 -20.15 19.47
C LYS A 251 7.35 -20.34 17.98
N VAL A 252 8.56 -20.19 17.50
CA VAL A 252 8.98 -20.49 16.13
C VAL A 252 10.24 -21.36 16.15
N SER A 253 10.51 -22.02 15.04
CA SER A 253 11.69 -22.86 14.89
C SER A 253 12.39 -22.58 13.56
N ARG A 254 13.18 -21.51 13.53
CA ARG A 254 13.89 -21.05 12.35
C ARG A 254 15.31 -21.56 12.30
N TYR A 255 15.77 -21.88 11.11
CA TYR A 255 17.14 -22.32 10.79
C TYR A 255 18.02 -21.20 10.26
N THR A 256 17.39 -20.14 9.71
CA THR A 256 18.06 -18.94 9.19
C THR A 256 17.42 -17.68 9.79
N PRO A 257 18.14 -16.57 9.91
CA PRO A 257 17.55 -15.31 10.30
C PRO A 257 16.49 -14.85 9.29
N GLU A 258 15.38 -14.34 9.80
CA GLU A 258 14.33 -13.72 9.01
C GLU A 258 14.36 -12.22 9.23
N THR A 259 14.31 -11.44 8.16
CA THR A 259 14.28 -9.96 8.20
C THR A 259 13.31 -9.42 7.19
N PHE A 260 12.68 -8.30 7.52
CA PHE A 260 11.86 -7.52 6.61
C PHE A 260 12.25 -6.04 6.76
N GLU A 261 12.64 -5.40 5.66
CA GLU A 261 12.96 -3.98 5.58
C GLU A 261 12.01 -3.31 4.59
N ASP A 262 11.46 -2.15 4.95
CA ASP A 262 10.59 -1.33 4.12
C ASP A 262 10.92 0.15 4.31
N ASN A 263 11.61 0.70 3.35
CA ASN A 263 12.08 2.07 3.39
C ASN A 263 11.43 2.88 2.28
N PHE A 264 10.91 4.06 2.58
CA PHE A 264 10.38 4.92 1.54
C PHE A 264 10.67 6.40 1.78
N ASP A 265 10.79 7.11 0.66
CA ASP A 265 10.94 8.56 0.58
C ASP A 265 9.81 9.14 -0.27
N GLN A 266 9.28 10.29 0.14
CA GLN A 266 8.34 11.07 -0.65
C GLN A 266 8.70 12.55 -0.62
N VAL A 267 8.80 13.14 -1.81
CA VAL A 267 8.89 14.59 -1.98
C VAL A 267 7.62 15.08 -2.64
N SER A 268 7.01 16.12 -2.13
CA SER A 268 5.83 16.73 -2.74
C SER A 268 5.94 18.24 -2.84
N PHE A 269 5.30 18.76 -3.87
CA PHE A 269 5.18 20.18 -4.15
C PHE A 269 3.72 20.49 -4.48
N THR A 270 3.15 21.49 -3.82
CA THR A 270 1.81 22.01 -4.13
C THR A 270 1.85 23.52 -4.26
N LEU A 271 1.38 24.03 -5.38
CA LEU A 271 1.15 25.45 -5.61
C LEU A 271 -0.33 25.68 -5.88
N SER A 272 -0.97 26.51 -5.10
CA SER A 272 -2.39 26.83 -5.27
C SER A 272 -2.66 28.32 -5.07
N GLY A 273 -3.80 28.77 -5.57
CA GLY A 273 -4.25 30.15 -5.34
C GLY A 273 -5.20 30.65 -6.41
N PRO A 274 -5.53 31.98 -6.37
CA PRO A 274 -6.47 32.54 -7.31
C PRO A 274 -5.87 32.64 -8.72
N LEU A 275 -6.57 32.08 -9.71
CA LEU A 275 -6.32 32.32 -11.12
C LEU A 275 -7.09 33.55 -11.57
N THR A 276 -8.30 33.75 -11.03
CA THR A 276 -9.16 34.95 -11.17
C THR A 276 -9.92 35.12 -9.86
N GLU A 277 -10.73 36.21 -9.75
CA GLU A 277 -11.60 36.42 -8.57
C GLU A 277 -12.62 35.30 -8.32
N SER A 278 -12.86 34.42 -9.31
CA SER A 278 -13.88 33.36 -9.23
C SER A 278 -13.34 31.96 -9.51
N ILE A 279 -12.05 31.83 -9.75
CA ILE A 279 -11.42 30.54 -10.11
C ILE A 279 -10.10 30.41 -9.36
N ASP A 280 -9.94 29.33 -8.61
CA ASP A 280 -8.67 28.90 -8.06
C ASP A 280 -8.04 27.80 -8.92
N PHE A 281 -6.72 27.71 -8.84
CA PHE A 281 -5.97 26.60 -9.38
C PHE A 281 -5.20 25.87 -8.28
N THR A 282 -4.91 24.61 -8.54
CA THR A 282 -3.98 23.79 -7.76
C THR A 282 -3.10 23.00 -8.72
N LEU A 283 -1.80 23.08 -8.51
CA LEU A 283 -0.79 22.26 -9.18
C LEU A 283 -0.10 21.42 -8.12
N THR A 284 -0.11 20.10 -8.29
CA THR A 284 0.63 19.19 -7.41
C THR A 284 1.60 18.35 -8.22
N SER A 285 2.75 18.05 -7.61
CA SER A 285 3.73 17.12 -8.15
C SER A 285 4.38 16.36 -7.01
N SER A 286 4.58 15.06 -7.19
CA SER A 286 5.30 14.24 -6.20
C SER A 286 6.20 13.21 -6.85
N MET A 287 7.24 12.86 -6.09
CA MET A 287 8.10 11.70 -6.31
C MET A 287 8.01 10.81 -5.09
N PHE A 288 7.89 9.51 -5.32
CA PHE A 288 7.83 8.49 -4.29
C PHE A 288 8.75 7.36 -4.69
N GLU A 289 9.67 7.02 -3.80
CA GLU A 289 10.58 5.89 -3.92
C GLU A 289 10.37 4.95 -2.73
N ARG A 290 10.32 3.64 -2.98
CA ARG A 290 10.18 2.63 -1.92
C ARG A 290 11.00 1.42 -2.25
N ASP A 291 11.82 0.98 -1.31
CA ASP A 291 12.63 -0.22 -1.37
C ASP A 291 12.19 -1.19 -0.27
N ILE A 292 11.86 -2.42 -0.66
CA ILE A 292 11.51 -3.50 0.25
C ILE A 292 12.52 -4.62 0.07
N ALA A 293 13.05 -5.13 1.17
CA ALA A 293 13.90 -6.32 1.18
C ALA A 293 13.43 -7.27 2.27
N TYR A 294 13.26 -8.55 1.96
CA TYR A 294 12.95 -9.52 2.98
C TYR A 294 13.59 -10.88 2.71
N THR A 295 13.88 -11.55 3.81
CA THR A 295 14.42 -12.91 3.83
C THR A 295 13.57 -13.77 4.75
N TYR A 296 13.11 -14.92 4.25
CA TYR A 296 12.37 -15.92 5.03
C TYR A 296 13.09 -17.25 5.06
N ASP A 297 12.98 -17.94 6.18
CA ASP A 297 13.44 -19.33 6.31
C ASP A 297 12.50 -20.30 5.60
N TYR A 298 12.99 -20.93 4.54
CA TYR A 298 12.26 -21.93 3.76
C TYR A 298 12.73 -23.37 4.05
N THR A 299 13.60 -23.56 5.03
CA THR A 299 14.19 -24.88 5.36
C THR A 299 13.14 -25.93 5.68
N GLN A 300 12.16 -25.58 6.51
CA GLN A 300 11.08 -26.52 6.85
C GLN A 300 10.12 -26.78 5.68
N TYR A 301 9.86 -25.77 4.85
CA TYR A 301 9.04 -25.92 3.64
C TYR A 301 9.66 -26.93 2.67
N VAL A 302 10.97 -26.88 2.50
CA VAL A 302 11.71 -27.81 1.65
C VAL A 302 11.63 -29.24 2.21
N ALA A 303 11.76 -29.40 3.52
CA ALA A 303 11.59 -30.71 4.17
C ALA A 303 10.16 -31.28 4.00
N TYR A 304 9.14 -30.44 4.14
CA TYR A 304 7.74 -30.83 4.03
C TYR A 304 7.33 -31.17 2.59
N THR A 305 7.81 -30.41 1.60
CA THR A 305 7.44 -30.61 0.18
C THR A 305 8.27 -31.68 -0.52
N GLY A 306 9.36 -32.13 0.09
CA GLY A 306 10.30 -33.08 -0.52
C GLY A 306 11.15 -32.44 -1.63
N TYR A 307 11.29 -31.11 -1.64
CA TYR A 307 12.21 -30.41 -2.55
C TYR A 307 13.67 -30.74 -2.27
N ASP A 308 14.00 -31.27 -1.09
CA ASP A 308 15.29 -31.89 -0.80
C ASP A 308 15.58 -33.05 -1.76
N LEU A 309 14.55 -33.81 -2.17
CA LEU A 309 14.65 -34.83 -3.24
C LEU A 309 15.01 -34.18 -4.58
N TYR A 310 14.37 -33.06 -4.92
CA TYR A 310 14.59 -32.36 -6.17
C TYR A 310 16.00 -31.80 -6.26
N ALA A 311 16.46 -31.16 -5.19
CA ALA A 311 17.83 -30.70 -5.06
C ALA A 311 18.81 -31.88 -5.16
N ALA A 312 18.57 -32.98 -4.44
CA ALA A 312 19.43 -34.17 -4.47
C ALA A 312 19.43 -34.88 -5.83
N TYR A 313 18.31 -34.89 -6.56
CA TYR A 313 18.20 -35.58 -7.85
C TYR A 313 18.85 -34.81 -9.01
N TYR A 314 18.80 -33.46 -8.98
CA TYR A 314 19.31 -32.63 -10.07
C TYR A 314 20.74 -32.16 -9.86
N TYR A 315 21.25 -32.16 -8.61
CA TYR A 315 22.55 -31.58 -8.27
C TYR A 315 23.68 -32.57 -8.01
N ASP A 316 23.52 -33.81 -8.51
CA ASP A 316 24.54 -34.85 -8.51
C ASP A 316 24.77 -35.59 -7.17
N TYR A 317 25.29 -36.81 -7.28
CA TYR A 317 25.58 -37.76 -6.19
C TYR A 317 26.53 -37.21 -5.11
N ASP A 318 27.31 -36.18 -5.44
CA ASP A 318 28.22 -35.51 -4.51
C ASP A 318 27.52 -34.47 -3.60
N TYR A 319 26.27 -34.05 -3.89
CA TYR A 319 25.47 -33.20 -3.00
C TYR A 319 25.15 -33.83 -1.65
N TYR A 320 25.12 -35.16 -1.57
CA TYR A 320 25.05 -35.87 -0.30
C TYR A 320 26.24 -35.59 0.63
N ALA A 321 27.25 -34.88 0.17
CA ALA A 321 28.37 -34.42 0.98
C ALA A 321 28.10 -33.05 1.66
N SER A 322 27.13 -32.26 1.19
CA SER A 322 26.66 -31.07 1.92
C SER A 322 25.73 -31.51 3.03
N THR A 323 26.11 -31.21 4.26
CA THR A 323 25.32 -31.53 5.45
C THR A 323 24.42 -30.39 5.90
N ASP A 324 24.37 -29.27 5.15
CA ASP A 324 23.58 -28.09 5.50
C ASP A 324 22.20 -28.12 4.83
N PRO A 325 21.09 -28.23 5.58
CA PRO A 325 19.75 -28.32 5.03
C PRO A 325 19.09 -26.97 4.77
N ARG A 326 19.77 -25.86 5.08
CA ARG A 326 19.16 -24.55 5.07
C ARG A 326 18.85 -24.05 3.66
N VAL A 327 17.61 -23.60 3.49
CA VAL A 327 17.15 -22.90 2.32
C VAL A 327 16.43 -21.63 2.76
N PHE A 328 16.71 -20.53 2.11
CA PHE A 328 16.04 -19.27 2.38
C PHE A 328 15.55 -18.62 1.10
N TYR A 329 14.53 -17.82 1.27
CA TYR A 329 13.87 -17.05 0.23
C TYR A 329 14.17 -15.58 0.45
N THR A 330 14.69 -14.93 -0.58
CA THR A 330 15.00 -13.51 -0.56
C THR A 330 14.22 -12.80 -1.64
N GLN A 331 13.63 -11.65 -1.31
CA GLN A 331 12.96 -10.80 -2.29
C GLN A 331 13.37 -9.34 -2.11
N PHE A 332 13.46 -8.64 -3.24
CA PHE A 332 13.70 -7.21 -3.33
C PHE A 332 12.62 -6.60 -4.22
N ASP A 333 11.89 -5.62 -3.68
CA ASP A 333 10.91 -4.85 -4.43
C ASP A 333 11.36 -3.38 -4.45
N LYS A 334 11.22 -2.74 -5.60
CA LYS A 334 11.52 -1.33 -5.79
C LYS A 334 10.36 -0.64 -6.50
N TYR A 335 9.99 0.53 -6.02
CA TYR A 335 8.94 1.36 -6.61
C TYR A 335 9.49 2.77 -6.81
N ASP A 336 9.39 3.27 -8.05
CA ASP A 336 9.70 4.64 -8.43
C ASP A 336 8.46 5.26 -9.08
N ARG A 337 7.80 6.21 -8.42
CA ARG A 337 6.59 6.85 -8.92
C ARG A 337 6.71 8.35 -8.99
N THR A 338 6.23 8.92 -10.10
CA THR A 338 6.01 10.35 -10.27
C THR A 338 4.55 10.61 -10.56
N SER A 339 3.93 11.50 -9.80
CA SER A 339 2.53 11.90 -9.95
C SER A 339 2.40 13.40 -10.13
N ASN A 340 1.60 13.84 -11.09
CA ASN A 340 1.36 15.23 -11.40
C ASN A 340 -0.15 15.48 -11.61
N GLU A 341 -0.68 16.50 -10.96
CA GLU A 341 -2.06 16.94 -11.14
C GLU A 341 -2.13 18.45 -11.29
N PHE A 342 -2.93 18.90 -12.24
CA PHE A 342 -3.34 20.28 -12.35
C PHE A 342 -4.86 20.35 -12.35
N ARG A 343 -5.44 21.16 -11.46
CA ARG A 343 -6.89 21.37 -11.40
C ARG A 343 -7.24 22.84 -11.22
N ILE A 344 -8.40 23.19 -11.73
CA ILE A 344 -9.06 24.48 -11.54
C ILE A 344 -10.45 24.26 -10.95
N GLN A 345 -10.89 25.17 -10.10
CA GLN A 345 -12.19 25.06 -9.44
C GLN A 345 -12.83 26.43 -9.24
N SER A 346 -14.17 26.45 -9.17
CA SER A 346 -14.91 27.65 -8.85
C SER A 346 -14.85 27.99 -7.37
N VAL A 347 -14.75 29.29 -7.05
CA VAL A 347 -14.77 29.83 -5.67
C VAL A 347 -15.95 30.78 -5.44
N THR A 348 -16.96 30.76 -6.29
CA THR A 348 -18.09 31.67 -6.20
C THR A 348 -19.25 31.09 -5.39
N ASP A 349 -19.93 31.93 -4.59
CA ASP A 349 -21.18 31.58 -3.89
C ASP A 349 -22.41 31.51 -4.81
N SER A 350 -22.20 31.49 -6.14
CA SER A 350 -23.27 31.52 -7.14
C SER A 350 -24.16 30.26 -7.19
N GLY A 351 -23.87 29.27 -6.33
CA GLY A 351 -24.55 27.99 -6.27
C GLY A 351 -24.05 26.96 -7.32
N TYR A 352 -23.34 27.42 -8.35
CA TYR A 352 -22.66 26.53 -9.32
C TYR A 352 -21.25 26.27 -8.84
N GLN A 353 -20.97 25.03 -8.43
CA GLN A 353 -19.64 24.60 -8.06
C GLN A 353 -19.11 23.63 -9.12
N TRP A 354 -17.86 23.81 -9.52
CA TRP A 354 -17.24 22.88 -10.47
C TRP A 354 -15.74 22.76 -10.23
N ILE A 355 -15.23 21.60 -10.60
CA ILE A 355 -13.80 21.27 -10.66
C ILE A 355 -13.50 20.63 -12.01
N LEU A 356 -12.35 20.95 -12.58
CA LEU A 356 -11.80 20.33 -13.78
C LEU A 356 -10.32 20.11 -13.59
N GLY A 357 -9.82 18.91 -13.87
CA GLY A 357 -8.43 18.58 -13.68
C GLY A 357 -7.86 17.66 -14.74
N MET A 358 -6.55 17.60 -14.77
CA MET A 358 -5.72 16.69 -15.54
C MET A 358 -4.76 15.99 -14.59
N PHE A 359 -4.54 14.69 -14.81
CA PHE A 359 -3.67 13.85 -14.00
C PHE A 359 -2.75 13.03 -14.90
N ARG A 360 -1.51 12.86 -14.46
CA ARG A 360 -0.56 11.92 -15.04
C ARG A 360 0.28 11.29 -13.94
N GLU A 361 0.39 9.98 -13.99
CA GLU A 361 1.24 9.19 -13.10
C GLU A 361 2.06 8.21 -13.93
N THR A 362 3.32 8.04 -13.54
CA THR A 362 4.19 6.97 -14.00
C THR A 362 4.71 6.22 -12.79
N ASN A 363 4.71 4.90 -12.86
CA ASN A 363 5.20 4.04 -11.79
C ASN A 363 6.01 2.89 -12.38
N GLU A 364 7.30 2.85 -12.06
CA GLU A 364 8.16 1.70 -12.32
C GLU A 364 8.19 0.82 -11.08
N GLN A 365 7.96 -0.48 -11.26
CA GLN A 365 8.07 -1.47 -10.20
C GLN A 365 9.01 -2.58 -10.65
N GLY A 366 10.14 -2.72 -9.95
CA GLY A 366 11.02 -3.86 -10.05
C GLY A 366 10.77 -4.83 -8.92
N TYR A 367 10.78 -6.15 -9.17
CA TYR A 367 10.91 -7.11 -8.10
C TYR A 367 11.76 -8.31 -8.52
N GLN A 368 12.63 -8.71 -7.59
CA GLN A 368 13.53 -9.84 -7.73
C GLN A 368 13.30 -10.81 -6.59
N THR A 369 13.27 -12.10 -6.91
CA THR A 369 13.06 -13.16 -5.93
C THR A 369 14.08 -14.27 -6.15
N PHE A 370 14.65 -14.79 -5.06
CA PHE A 370 15.64 -15.85 -5.10
C PHE A 370 15.35 -16.91 -4.06
N TYR A 371 15.62 -18.16 -4.41
CA TYR A 371 15.74 -19.26 -3.49
C TYR A 371 17.20 -19.70 -3.44
N ASP A 372 17.79 -19.59 -2.26
CA ASP A 372 19.21 -19.80 -2.05
C ASP A 372 19.43 -20.96 -1.06
N PHE A 373 20.46 -21.78 -1.32
CA PHE A 373 20.96 -22.77 -0.40
C PHE A 373 22.15 -22.22 0.38
N THR A 374 22.30 -22.63 1.63
CA THR A 374 23.50 -22.37 2.41
C THR A 374 24.38 -23.62 2.41
N GLY A 375 25.23 -23.78 1.46
CA GLY A 375 26.16 -24.90 1.41
C GLY A 375 27.30 -24.61 0.46
N ASP A 376 28.43 -25.27 0.60
CA ASP A 376 29.51 -25.19 -0.38
C ASP A 376 29.13 -26.07 -1.59
N LEU A 377 28.32 -25.51 -2.48
CA LEU A 377 27.93 -26.15 -3.73
C LEU A 377 28.91 -25.86 -4.88
N THR A 378 30.05 -25.25 -4.58
CA THR A 378 31.06 -24.83 -5.58
C THR A 378 31.68 -26.01 -6.35
N ASN A 379 31.53 -27.23 -5.86
CA ASN A 379 31.97 -28.44 -6.56
C ASN A 379 30.90 -29.06 -7.47
N SER A 380 29.67 -28.53 -7.48
CA SER A 380 28.61 -28.99 -8.36
C SER A 380 28.71 -28.26 -9.71
N SER A 381 28.80 -29.00 -10.80
CA SER A 381 28.75 -28.45 -12.17
C SER A 381 27.39 -27.84 -12.53
N TRP A 382 26.46 -27.79 -11.60
CA TRP A 382 25.04 -27.48 -11.80
C TRP A 382 24.54 -26.29 -11.00
N VAL A 383 25.30 -25.77 -10.02
CA VAL A 383 24.88 -24.65 -9.17
C VAL A 383 25.61 -23.37 -9.54
N SER A 384 24.88 -22.29 -9.48
CA SER A 384 25.42 -20.96 -9.77
C SER A 384 26.50 -20.54 -8.78
N VAL A 385 27.27 -19.54 -9.15
CA VAL A 385 28.36 -18.97 -8.34
C VAL A 385 27.88 -18.45 -6.96
N ASP A 386 26.56 -18.24 -6.78
CA ASP A 386 25.97 -17.63 -5.59
C ASP A 386 25.04 -18.57 -4.82
N ASP A 387 25.18 -19.90 -4.95
CA ASP A 387 24.36 -20.91 -4.27
C ASP A 387 22.85 -20.81 -4.55
N ARG A 388 22.44 -20.11 -5.61
CA ARG A 388 21.05 -19.94 -6.05
C ARG A 388 20.59 -21.10 -6.90
N TRP A 389 19.37 -21.60 -6.64
CA TRP A 389 18.80 -22.66 -7.45
C TRP A 389 17.60 -22.19 -8.30
N TRP A 390 16.92 -21.12 -7.87
CA TRP A 390 15.85 -20.51 -8.64
C TRP A 390 15.81 -19.00 -8.39
N GLY A 391 15.43 -18.27 -9.41
CA GLY A 391 15.21 -16.84 -9.29
C GLY A 391 14.29 -16.30 -10.36
N GLN A 392 13.79 -15.12 -10.09
CA GLN A 392 13.01 -14.31 -11.02
C GLN A 392 13.41 -12.85 -10.91
N ASP A 393 13.26 -12.15 -12.03
CA ASP A 393 13.49 -10.72 -12.15
C ASP A 393 12.40 -10.14 -13.05
N ASN A 394 11.66 -9.15 -12.54
CA ASN A 394 10.53 -8.59 -13.24
C ASN A 394 10.58 -7.07 -13.12
N ILE A 395 10.23 -6.40 -14.22
CA ILE A 395 10.06 -4.95 -14.28
C ILE A 395 8.68 -4.68 -14.88
N ARG A 396 7.94 -3.81 -14.23
CA ARG A 396 6.63 -3.35 -14.65
C ARG A 396 6.62 -1.84 -14.69
N ASP A 397 6.24 -1.28 -15.82
CA ASP A 397 6.03 0.15 -16.01
C ASP A 397 4.55 0.40 -16.23
N ASP A 398 3.95 1.19 -15.36
CA ASP A 398 2.57 1.64 -15.47
C ASP A 398 2.53 3.15 -15.75
N GLU A 399 1.77 3.56 -16.75
CA GLU A 399 1.43 4.96 -16.97
C GLU A 399 -0.08 5.14 -16.92
N GLN A 400 -0.56 6.16 -16.22
CA GLN A 400 -1.94 6.59 -16.21
C GLN A 400 -2.04 8.06 -16.60
N ARG A 401 -2.97 8.39 -17.50
CA ARG A 401 -3.35 9.75 -17.89
C ARG A 401 -4.84 9.90 -17.73
N ALA A 402 -5.30 11.05 -17.22
CA ALA A 402 -6.72 11.29 -17.10
C ALA A 402 -7.07 12.76 -17.21
N ILE A 403 -8.32 13.00 -17.68
CA ILE A 403 -9.02 14.26 -17.54
C ILE A 403 -10.26 13.97 -16.70
N PHE A 404 -10.50 14.76 -15.67
CA PHE A 404 -11.62 14.58 -14.77
C PHE A 404 -12.30 15.90 -14.43
N GLY A 405 -13.55 15.82 -14.04
CA GLY A 405 -14.28 16.98 -13.57
C GLY A 405 -15.59 16.62 -12.92
N GLU A 406 -16.10 17.55 -12.15
CA GLU A 406 -17.37 17.46 -11.46
C GLU A 406 -18.06 18.81 -11.48
N VAL A 407 -19.36 18.85 -11.67
CA VAL A 407 -20.17 20.05 -11.57
C VAL A 407 -21.38 19.79 -10.68
N THR A 408 -21.60 20.68 -9.71
CA THR A 408 -22.79 20.71 -8.87
C THR A 408 -23.65 21.91 -9.25
N VAL A 409 -24.91 21.62 -9.58
CA VAL A 409 -25.89 22.61 -10.04
C VAL A 409 -27.07 22.63 -9.07
N PRO A 410 -27.47 23.78 -8.50
CA PRO A 410 -28.71 23.90 -7.75
C PRO A 410 -29.91 23.77 -8.69
N VAL A 411 -30.69 22.69 -8.54
CA VAL A 411 -31.94 22.49 -9.28
C VAL A 411 -33.04 23.39 -8.73
N ASN A 412 -33.03 23.60 -7.43
CA ASN A 412 -33.84 24.57 -6.69
C ASN A 412 -33.19 24.88 -5.34
N GLU A 413 -33.78 25.75 -4.52
CA GLU A 413 -33.26 26.19 -3.21
C GLU A 413 -32.91 25.05 -2.23
N LYS A 414 -33.43 23.83 -2.45
CA LYS A 414 -33.29 22.67 -1.56
C LYS A 414 -32.63 21.46 -2.20
N THR A 415 -32.35 21.53 -3.50
CA THR A 415 -31.91 20.35 -4.24
C THR A 415 -30.74 20.68 -5.14
N ASP A 416 -29.66 19.97 -4.95
CA ASP A 416 -28.47 20.01 -5.78
C ASP A 416 -28.34 18.72 -6.60
N LEU A 417 -27.87 18.86 -7.83
CA LEU A 417 -27.47 17.76 -8.70
C LEU A 417 -25.97 17.88 -9.00
N THR A 418 -25.23 16.83 -8.71
CA THR A 418 -23.81 16.72 -9.05
C THR A 418 -23.61 15.69 -10.16
N VAL A 419 -22.84 16.06 -11.18
CA VAL A 419 -22.42 15.17 -12.26
C VAL A 419 -20.91 15.22 -12.37
N GLY A 420 -20.28 14.08 -12.30
CA GLY A 420 -18.83 13.92 -12.43
C GLY A 420 -18.44 12.91 -13.48
N PHE A 421 -17.25 13.04 -14.01
CA PHE A 421 -16.63 12.09 -14.92
C PHE A 421 -15.11 12.08 -14.79
N ARG A 422 -14.50 10.94 -15.09
CA ARG A 422 -13.08 10.79 -15.39
C ARG A 422 -12.92 9.99 -16.65
N LYS A 423 -12.29 10.56 -17.66
CA LYS A 423 -11.79 9.80 -18.80
C LYS A 423 -10.32 9.49 -18.54
N TYR A 424 -9.96 8.22 -18.61
CA TYR A 424 -8.61 7.75 -18.36
C TYR A 424 -8.08 6.90 -19.51
N GLU A 425 -6.76 6.86 -19.59
CA GLU A 425 -5.98 5.95 -20.44
C GLU A 425 -4.87 5.39 -19.54
N THR A 426 -4.63 4.08 -19.63
CA THR A 426 -3.56 3.40 -18.92
C THR A 426 -2.72 2.58 -19.89
N GLU A 427 -1.41 2.54 -19.65
CA GLU A 427 -0.46 1.71 -20.37
C GLU A 427 0.31 0.88 -19.33
N ASN A 428 0.51 -0.40 -19.63
CA ASN A 428 1.28 -1.31 -18.80
C ASN A 428 2.29 -2.05 -19.68
N ASP A 429 3.56 -1.87 -19.39
CA ASP A 429 4.67 -2.61 -19.97
C ASP A 429 5.21 -3.58 -18.91
N PHE A 430 5.38 -4.84 -19.28
CA PHE A 430 5.84 -5.86 -18.37
C PHE A 430 6.94 -6.72 -18.98
N PHE A 431 8.07 -6.75 -18.30
CA PHE A 431 9.19 -7.63 -18.60
C PHE A 431 9.36 -8.62 -17.44
N ALA A 432 9.41 -9.91 -17.74
CA ALA A 432 9.64 -10.95 -16.75
C ALA A 432 10.62 -11.97 -17.25
N GLN A 433 11.52 -12.37 -16.37
CA GLN A 433 12.39 -13.50 -16.57
C GLN A 433 12.49 -14.31 -15.29
N ASP A 434 12.53 -15.62 -15.43
CA ASP A 434 12.72 -16.54 -14.34
C ASP A 434 13.41 -17.82 -14.81
N GLY A 435 13.97 -18.56 -13.91
CA GLY A 435 14.65 -19.79 -14.26
C GLY A 435 15.33 -20.47 -13.08
N TYR A 436 15.80 -21.68 -13.37
CA TYR A 436 16.65 -22.44 -12.47
C TYR A 436 18.11 -22.14 -12.78
N PHE A 437 18.88 -21.87 -11.75
CA PHE A 437 20.32 -21.75 -11.83
C PHE A 437 20.92 -23.15 -11.86
N GLY A 438 21.48 -23.58 -12.94
CA GLY A 438 22.06 -24.92 -12.96
C GLY A 438 22.40 -25.50 -14.32
N ASN A 439 22.12 -24.82 -15.42
CA ASN A 439 22.31 -25.44 -16.73
C ASN A 439 23.16 -24.63 -17.72
N TYR A 440 24.07 -23.72 -17.25
CA TYR A 440 24.61 -22.78 -18.20
C TYR A 440 26.11 -22.59 -18.20
N GLU A 441 26.61 -22.55 -19.41
CA GLU A 441 27.94 -22.06 -19.77
C GLU A 441 28.13 -20.65 -19.19
N THR A 442 29.05 -20.51 -18.25
CA THR A 442 29.52 -19.21 -17.77
C THR A 442 30.05 -18.43 -18.97
N THR A 443 29.37 -17.34 -19.31
CA THR A 443 29.99 -16.36 -20.20
C THR A 443 31.16 -15.72 -19.45
N ASP A 444 32.23 -15.39 -20.16
CA ASP A 444 33.48 -14.79 -19.63
C ASP A 444 33.29 -13.46 -18.86
N THR A 445 32.06 -13.01 -18.66
CA THR A 445 31.72 -11.74 -18.03
C THR A 445 31.16 -11.86 -16.59
N GLY A 446 30.98 -13.09 -16.05
CA GLY A 446 30.49 -13.28 -14.67
C GLY A 446 29.05 -12.87 -14.44
N TYR A 447 28.27 -12.60 -15.46
CA TYR A 447 26.83 -12.37 -15.38
C TYR A 447 26.06 -13.64 -15.67
N PHE A 448 24.97 -13.88 -14.93
CA PHE A 448 24.05 -14.96 -15.20
C PHE A 448 23.29 -14.68 -16.49
N GLU A 449 23.34 -15.61 -17.46
CA GLU A 449 22.35 -15.64 -18.52
C GLU A 449 21.11 -16.38 -17.99
N TRP A 450 20.05 -15.63 -17.71
CA TRP A 450 18.75 -16.19 -17.41
C TRP A 450 18.25 -17.00 -18.60
N ILE A 451 17.93 -18.26 -18.40
CA ILE A 451 17.24 -19.05 -19.42
C ILE A 451 15.82 -19.32 -18.93
N GLY A 452 15.16 -18.27 -18.60
CA GLY A 452 13.73 -18.22 -18.55
C GLY A 452 13.21 -17.54 -19.83
N ARG A 453 11.96 -17.73 -20.16
CA ARG A 453 11.32 -16.97 -21.24
C ARG A 453 11.29 -15.50 -20.82
N THR A 454 11.98 -14.67 -21.56
CA THR A 454 11.81 -13.23 -21.49
C THR A 454 10.50 -12.91 -22.22
N ASN A 455 9.51 -12.45 -21.49
CA ASN A 455 8.24 -12.02 -22.07
C ASN A 455 8.18 -10.49 -21.94
N LEU A 456 8.13 -9.79 -23.05
CA LEU A 456 7.82 -8.37 -23.10
C LEU A 456 6.37 -8.24 -23.58
N TYR A 457 5.52 -7.71 -22.74
CA TYR A 457 4.11 -7.46 -23.07
C TYR A 457 3.83 -5.98 -22.90
N GLN A 458 3.03 -5.43 -23.80
CA GLN A 458 2.49 -4.09 -23.72
C GLN A 458 0.96 -4.18 -23.77
N LEU A 459 0.30 -3.56 -22.82
CA LEU A 459 -1.15 -3.56 -22.72
C LEU A 459 -1.65 -2.15 -22.45
N GLY A 460 -2.58 -1.68 -23.27
CA GLY A 460 -3.29 -0.42 -23.06
C GLY A 460 -4.74 -0.66 -22.68
N ASP A 461 -5.30 0.23 -21.86
CA ASP A 461 -6.71 0.24 -21.49
C ASP A 461 -7.23 1.68 -21.40
N ASP A 462 -8.51 1.90 -21.71
CA ASP A 462 -9.14 3.21 -21.57
C ASP A 462 -10.59 3.10 -21.11
N GLY A 463 -11.09 4.12 -20.45
CA GLY A 463 -12.45 4.09 -19.96
C GLY A 463 -12.95 5.43 -19.43
N VAL A 464 -14.19 5.38 -18.94
CA VAL A 464 -14.83 6.52 -18.28
C VAL A 464 -15.45 6.07 -16.97
N ALA A 465 -15.14 6.75 -15.87
CA ALA A 465 -15.76 6.56 -14.55
C ALA A 465 -16.74 7.72 -14.26
N PRO A 466 -18.05 7.51 -14.40
CA PRO A 466 -19.07 8.53 -14.12
C PRO A 466 -19.44 8.57 -12.63
N LYS A 467 -19.97 9.72 -12.20
CA LYS A 467 -20.60 9.93 -10.90
C LYS A 467 -21.86 10.79 -11.07
N PHE A 468 -22.92 10.40 -10.39
CA PHE A 468 -24.15 11.16 -10.28
C PHE A 468 -24.57 11.21 -8.82
N ASN A 469 -24.88 12.40 -8.32
CA ASN A 469 -25.39 12.56 -6.97
C ASN A 469 -26.55 13.57 -6.97
N ILE A 470 -27.60 13.25 -6.25
CA ILE A 470 -28.69 14.16 -5.96
C ILE A 470 -28.78 14.34 -4.45
N ALA A 471 -28.73 15.58 -4.00
CA ALA A 471 -28.82 15.96 -2.61
C ALA A 471 -30.06 16.83 -2.39
N HIS A 472 -30.93 16.46 -1.44
CA HIS A 472 -32.15 17.20 -1.11
C HIS A 472 -32.16 17.57 0.36
N ARG A 473 -32.37 18.87 0.68
CA ARG A 473 -32.45 19.43 2.03
C ARG A 473 -33.87 19.91 2.29
N PRO A 474 -34.81 19.05 2.75
CA PRO A 474 -36.18 19.45 3.08
C PRO A 474 -36.24 20.60 4.07
N ASN A 475 -35.32 20.62 5.03
CA ASN A 475 -35.07 21.68 6.00
C ASN A 475 -33.60 21.69 6.43
N ASP A 476 -33.19 22.65 7.26
CA ASP A 476 -31.78 22.85 7.70
C ASP A 476 -31.22 21.69 8.54
N ASN A 477 -32.08 20.83 9.06
CA ASN A 477 -31.71 19.72 9.95
C ASN A 477 -31.72 18.35 9.28
N LEU A 478 -32.06 18.27 7.98
CA LEU A 478 -32.16 17.00 7.27
C LEU A 478 -31.60 17.15 5.84
N LEU A 479 -30.60 16.34 5.54
CA LEU A 479 -30.10 16.07 4.21
C LEU A 479 -30.43 14.62 3.85
N VAL A 480 -31.02 14.39 2.68
CA VAL A 480 -31.12 13.07 2.05
C VAL A 480 -30.42 13.10 0.70
N TYR A 481 -29.76 12.02 0.35
CA TYR A 481 -29.02 11.97 -0.92
C TYR A 481 -29.06 10.59 -1.56
N GLY A 482 -28.88 10.56 -2.88
CA GLY A 482 -28.66 9.35 -3.66
C GLY A 482 -27.45 9.51 -4.54
N THR A 483 -26.59 8.51 -4.57
CA THR A 483 -25.34 8.50 -5.36
C THR A 483 -25.27 7.27 -6.24
N TYR A 484 -24.88 7.48 -7.49
CA TYR A 484 -24.31 6.48 -8.37
C TYR A 484 -22.85 6.83 -8.64
N SER A 485 -21.94 5.90 -8.43
CA SER A 485 -20.52 6.09 -8.70
C SER A 485 -19.86 4.81 -9.20
N GLU A 486 -18.83 4.96 -10.00
CA GLU A 486 -18.03 3.86 -10.52
C GLU A 486 -16.58 3.98 -10.07
N GLY A 487 -15.97 2.83 -9.75
CA GLY A 487 -14.56 2.67 -9.51
C GLY A 487 -14.04 1.51 -10.35
N PHE A 488 -12.79 1.59 -10.76
CA PHE A 488 -12.18 0.63 -11.66
C PHE A 488 -10.75 0.28 -11.23
N ARG A 489 -10.29 -0.89 -11.63
CA ARG A 489 -8.87 -1.23 -11.71
C ARG A 489 -8.55 -1.55 -13.17
N PRO A 490 -7.42 -1.09 -13.70
CA PRO A 490 -7.05 -1.31 -15.09
C PRO A 490 -6.77 -2.80 -15.36
N SER A 491 -6.76 -3.14 -16.62
CA SER A 491 -6.23 -4.40 -17.14
C SER A 491 -4.73 -4.52 -16.81
N GLY A 492 -4.22 -5.73 -16.83
CA GLY A 492 -2.81 -5.97 -16.57
C GLY A 492 -2.30 -7.27 -17.17
N ILE A 493 -1.03 -7.53 -16.93
CA ILE A 493 -0.27 -8.63 -17.51
C ILE A 493 0.09 -9.61 -16.41
N ASN A 494 -0.15 -10.89 -16.66
CA ASN A 494 0.28 -11.96 -15.79
C ASN A 494 1.69 -12.40 -16.12
N ARG A 495 2.43 -12.75 -15.10
CA ARG A 495 3.69 -13.46 -15.29
C ARG A 495 3.38 -14.86 -15.79
N THR A 496 3.83 -15.16 -17.01
CA THR A 496 3.77 -16.51 -17.57
C THR A 496 5.15 -17.12 -17.57
N THR A 497 5.32 -18.22 -16.86
CA THR A 497 6.59 -18.91 -16.76
C THR A 497 6.52 -20.30 -17.34
N GLY A 498 7.49 -20.69 -18.13
CA GLY A 498 7.82 -22.03 -18.56
C GLY A 498 6.64 -23.00 -18.74
N ARG A 499 6.53 -23.98 -17.84
CA ARG A 499 5.48 -25.02 -17.88
C ARG A 499 4.07 -24.52 -17.51
N THR A 500 3.93 -23.35 -16.94
CA THR A 500 2.64 -22.78 -16.55
C THR A 500 2.05 -21.88 -17.63
N ALA A 501 2.81 -21.52 -18.66
CA ALA A 501 2.37 -20.64 -19.75
C ALA A 501 1.10 -21.13 -20.49
N GLU A 502 0.80 -22.43 -20.46
CA GLU A 502 -0.44 -22.98 -21.05
C GLU A 502 -1.65 -22.93 -20.09
N LEU A 503 -1.42 -22.65 -18.79
CA LEU A 503 -2.43 -22.70 -17.74
C LEU A 503 -2.79 -21.33 -17.19
N VAL A 504 -1.93 -20.33 -17.43
CA VAL A 504 -2.08 -18.96 -16.95
C VAL A 504 -2.39 -18.06 -18.15
N PRO A 505 -3.47 -17.27 -18.12
CA PRO A 505 -3.72 -16.29 -19.17
C PRO A 505 -2.63 -15.21 -19.18
N ASP A 506 -2.20 -14.79 -20.36
CA ASP A 506 -1.14 -13.77 -20.49
C ASP A 506 -1.57 -12.42 -19.89
N THR A 507 -2.85 -12.10 -19.98
CA THR A 507 -3.42 -10.83 -19.52
C THR A 507 -4.74 -11.05 -18.77
N TYR A 508 -5.13 -10.06 -17.99
CA TYR A 508 -6.45 -9.96 -17.38
C TYR A 508 -7.09 -8.60 -17.74
N ASN A 509 -8.41 -8.58 -17.81
CA ASN A 509 -9.15 -7.37 -18.15
C ASN A 509 -9.31 -6.45 -16.95
N SER A 510 -9.63 -5.18 -17.21
CA SER A 510 -10.12 -4.25 -16.18
C SER A 510 -11.37 -4.79 -15.49
N ASP A 511 -11.55 -4.43 -14.23
CA ASP A 511 -12.75 -4.70 -13.47
C ASP A 511 -13.45 -3.39 -13.07
N LEU A 512 -14.75 -3.46 -12.84
CA LEU A 512 -15.60 -2.30 -12.61
C LEU A 512 -16.50 -2.51 -11.40
N LEU A 513 -16.43 -1.62 -10.42
CA LEU A 513 -17.33 -1.59 -9.27
C LEU A 513 -18.36 -0.47 -9.41
N LYS A 514 -19.62 -0.83 -9.59
CA LYS A 514 -20.78 0.10 -9.69
C LYS A 514 -21.46 0.18 -8.33
N ASN A 515 -21.59 1.37 -7.78
CA ASN A 515 -22.21 1.61 -6.49
C ASN A 515 -23.49 2.42 -6.62
N PHE A 516 -24.54 1.96 -5.95
CA PHE A 516 -25.79 2.69 -5.70
C PHE A 516 -25.91 2.90 -4.20
N GLU A 517 -25.98 4.16 -3.77
CA GLU A 517 -26.04 4.54 -2.36
C GLU A 517 -27.21 5.48 -2.12
N PHE A 518 -27.94 5.26 -1.03
CA PHE A 518 -28.94 6.20 -0.49
C PHE A 518 -28.60 6.48 0.97
N GLY A 519 -28.47 7.76 1.31
CA GLY A 519 -28.10 8.15 2.66
C GLY A 519 -28.92 9.33 3.18
N TRP A 520 -28.87 9.49 4.51
CA TRP A 520 -29.45 10.63 5.22
C TRP A 520 -28.51 11.12 6.31
N LYS A 521 -28.56 12.43 6.55
CA LYS A 521 -27.87 13.09 7.67
C LYS A 521 -28.85 14.00 8.36
N SER A 522 -29.03 13.82 9.67
CA SER A 522 -30.03 14.58 10.42
C SER A 522 -29.51 15.02 11.77
N THR A 523 -29.85 16.26 12.13
CA THR A 523 -29.57 16.87 13.42
C THR A 523 -30.90 17.12 14.13
N LEU A 524 -31.15 16.45 15.25
CA LEU A 524 -32.40 16.42 15.97
C LEU A 524 -32.26 17.06 17.35
N ALA A 525 -33.40 17.37 18.00
CA ALA A 525 -33.47 17.88 19.38
C ALA A 525 -32.56 19.12 19.59
N ASP A 526 -32.67 20.12 18.72
CA ASP A 526 -31.90 21.37 18.76
C ASP A 526 -30.38 21.16 18.83
N GLY A 527 -29.87 20.24 17.97
CA GLY A 527 -28.44 19.94 17.84
C GLY A 527 -27.89 18.91 18.82
N LYS A 528 -28.75 18.34 19.70
CA LYS A 528 -28.30 17.38 20.71
C LYS A 528 -28.18 15.94 20.24
N VAL A 529 -28.81 15.60 19.13
CA VAL A 529 -28.79 14.24 18.56
C VAL A 529 -28.47 14.32 17.08
N THR A 530 -27.42 13.63 16.67
CA THR A 530 -27.10 13.40 15.27
C THR A 530 -27.49 11.97 14.91
N PHE A 531 -28.30 11.80 13.86
CA PHE A 531 -28.69 10.50 13.34
C PHE A 531 -28.45 10.45 11.84
N ASN A 532 -27.31 9.89 11.46
CA ASN A 532 -26.86 9.70 10.10
C ASN A 532 -26.92 8.21 9.75
N GLY A 533 -27.13 7.91 8.48
CA GLY A 533 -27.06 6.53 8.00
C GLY A 533 -27.11 6.47 6.50
N LEU A 534 -26.75 5.31 5.96
CA LEU A 534 -26.83 5.02 4.54
C LEU A 534 -27.07 3.52 4.29
N ILE A 535 -27.56 3.21 3.12
CA ILE A 535 -27.61 1.87 2.56
C ILE A 535 -26.94 1.89 1.19
N TYR A 536 -26.26 0.82 0.85
CA TYR A 536 -25.55 0.70 -0.41
C TYR A 536 -25.74 -0.67 -1.05
N HIS A 537 -25.62 -0.67 -2.39
CA HIS A 537 -25.62 -1.87 -3.21
C HIS A 537 -24.56 -1.71 -4.29
N MET A 538 -23.59 -2.61 -4.30
CA MET A 538 -22.45 -2.59 -5.22
C MET A 538 -22.46 -3.84 -6.08
N ASN A 539 -22.28 -3.66 -7.40
CA ASN A 539 -22.06 -4.72 -8.36
C ASN A 539 -20.62 -4.64 -8.87
N TRP A 540 -19.89 -5.70 -8.69
CA TRP A 540 -18.50 -5.82 -9.12
C TRP A 540 -18.44 -6.73 -10.35
N GLU A 541 -18.18 -6.15 -11.52
CA GLU A 541 -18.14 -6.81 -12.80
C GLU A 541 -16.70 -7.17 -13.17
N ASP A 542 -16.52 -8.35 -13.77
CA ASP A 542 -15.22 -8.87 -14.20
C ASP A 542 -14.15 -8.87 -13.10
N TYR A 543 -14.56 -9.17 -11.86
CA TYR A 543 -13.76 -9.12 -10.66
C TYR A 543 -12.39 -9.78 -10.84
N GLN A 544 -11.32 -8.99 -10.66
CA GLN A 544 -9.93 -9.44 -10.66
C GLN A 544 -9.61 -10.16 -9.35
N SER A 545 -9.21 -11.43 -9.42
CA SER A 545 -8.85 -12.23 -8.25
C SER A 545 -7.54 -12.95 -8.47
N THR A 546 -6.70 -12.98 -7.44
CA THR A 546 -5.49 -13.80 -7.44
C THR A 546 -5.85 -15.27 -7.36
N ARG A 547 -5.31 -16.06 -8.27
CA ARG A 547 -5.43 -17.50 -8.33
C ARG A 547 -4.07 -18.16 -8.31
N TYR A 548 -4.04 -19.45 -7.98
CA TYR A 548 -2.82 -20.23 -7.89
C TYR A 548 -2.90 -21.46 -8.77
N VAL A 549 -1.87 -21.70 -9.56
CA VAL A 549 -1.64 -22.98 -10.22
C VAL A 549 -0.77 -23.82 -9.31
N TYR A 550 -1.35 -24.89 -8.77
CA TYR A 550 -0.62 -25.89 -8.00
C TYR A 550 -0.05 -26.93 -8.95
N ASN A 551 1.17 -26.70 -9.36
CA ASN A 551 1.98 -27.65 -10.12
C ASN A 551 3.26 -27.92 -9.31
N LEU A 552 4.35 -28.31 -9.92
CA LEU A 552 5.65 -28.43 -9.25
C LEU A 552 6.11 -27.09 -8.58
N LEU A 553 5.57 -25.96 -9.02
CA LEU A 553 5.76 -24.63 -8.43
C LEU A 553 4.39 -23.97 -8.28
N THR A 554 4.13 -23.35 -7.14
CA THR A 554 2.93 -22.54 -6.94
C THR A 554 3.13 -21.19 -7.63
N VAL A 555 2.35 -20.94 -8.69
CA VAL A 555 2.37 -19.64 -9.41
C VAL A 555 1.08 -18.90 -9.13
N ALA A 556 1.22 -17.68 -8.60
CA ALA A 556 0.11 -16.75 -8.45
C ALA A 556 -0.11 -15.99 -9.77
N TYR A 557 -1.37 -15.82 -10.16
CA TYR A 557 -1.79 -15.04 -11.32
C TYR A 557 -3.14 -14.37 -11.07
N VAL A 558 -3.45 -13.34 -11.82
CA VAL A 558 -4.76 -12.67 -11.76
C VAL A 558 -5.67 -13.20 -12.86
N ASP A 559 -6.93 -13.45 -12.51
CA ASP A 559 -7.98 -13.87 -13.45
C ASP A 559 -9.27 -13.10 -13.18
N ASN A 560 -10.05 -12.84 -14.22
CA ASN A 560 -11.38 -12.25 -14.09
C ASN A 560 -12.39 -13.37 -13.78
N VAL A 561 -12.95 -13.35 -12.57
CA VAL A 561 -13.77 -14.47 -12.06
C VAL A 561 -15.28 -14.24 -12.14
N GLY A 562 -15.69 -13.25 -12.91
CA GLY A 562 -17.10 -12.95 -13.14
C GLY A 562 -17.63 -11.82 -12.27
N MET A 563 -18.80 -11.99 -11.64
CA MET A 563 -19.50 -10.91 -10.93
C MET A 563 -19.64 -11.22 -9.44
N SER A 564 -19.41 -10.19 -8.61
CA SER A 564 -19.70 -10.21 -7.18
C SER A 564 -20.64 -9.08 -6.81
N THR A 565 -21.42 -9.25 -5.73
CA THR A 565 -22.37 -8.25 -5.24
C THR A 565 -22.17 -8.03 -3.76
N VAL A 566 -22.08 -6.77 -3.35
CA VAL A 566 -21.96 -6.39 -1.94
C VAL A 566 -23.10 -5.44 -1.58
N SER A 567 -23.80 -5.69 -0.48
CA SER A 567 -24.85 -4.81 0.03
C SER A 567 -24.75 -4.65 1.51
N GLY A 568 -25.03 -3.45 2.02
CA GLY A 568 -24.95 -3.18 3.44
C GLY A 568 -25.55 -1.84 3.84
N GLY A 569 -25.31 -1.49 5.10
CA GLY A 569 -25.71 -0.19 5.67
C GLY A 569 -24.73 0.23 6.76
N GLU A 570 -24.58 1.52 6.91
CA GLU A 570 -23.71 2.19 7.88
C GLU A 570 -24.53 3.18 8.71
#